data_dee5b862a8b0369cd0edb1fe6bfe44c3
#
_entry.id   dee5b862a8b0369cd0edb1fe6bfe44c3
#
_cell.length_a   1.000
_cell.length_b   1.000
_cell.length_c   1.000
_cell.angle_alpha   90.00
_cell.angle_beta   90.00
_cell.angle_gamma   90.00
#
_symmetry.space_group_name_H-M   'P 1'
#
loop_
_entity.id
_entity.type
_entity.pdbx_description
1 polymer ?
#
loop_
_entity_poly.entity_id
_entity_poly.type
_entity_poly.pdbx_seq_one_letter_code
_entity_poly.pdbx_strand_id
1 'polypeptide(L)'
;MRPKERVMYIEYKGDDGIVGNARIGRVKFSKSGKSIHYNGQTFETLSGQGFKSNYFDTETGEHYWISGCRKDGMDALYSTDVIVDNDALEEYWCEIRKKPENKGIKQFKANGKY
;
A
#
# COMPACT_ATOMS: atom_id res chain seq x y z
N MET A 1 22.15 7.47 8.84
CA MET A 1 20.76 7.98 8.79
C MET A 1 19.80 6.82 8.55
N ARG A 2 18.79 6.73 9.36
CA ARG A 2 17.82 5.65 9.20
C ARG A 2 16.94 5.91 7.98
N PRO A 3 16.60 4.88 7.19
CA PRO A 3 15.60 5.04 6.15
C PRO A 3 14.28 5.47 6.77
N LYS A 4 13.58 6.34 6.07
CA LYS A 4 12.26 6.75 6.50
C LYS A 4 11.29 5.59 6.30
N GLU A 5 10.44 5.34 7.29
CA GLU A 5 9.43 4.30 7.23
C GLU A 5 8.04 4.90 7.33
N ARG A 6 7.07 4.22 6.71
CA ARG A 6 5.70 4.69 6.73
C ARG A 6 4.75 3.51 6.46
N VAL A 7 3.61 3.49 7.15
CA VAL A 7 2.54 2.53 6.86
C VAL A 7 1.79 3.03 5.63
N MET A 8 1.72 2.21 4.59
CA MET A 8 1.12 2.59 3.31
C MET A 8 0.21 1.50 2.78
N TYR A 9 -0.66 1.89 1.86
CA TYR A 9 -1.54 1.01 1.10
C TYR A 9 -0.80 0.55 -0.14
N ILE A 10 -0.77 -0.77 -0.39
CA ILE A 10 -0.02 -1.38 -1.48
C ILE A 10 -0.95 -2.32 -2.23
N GLU A 11 -1.11 -2.10 -3.52
CA GLU A 11 -1.97 -2.93 -4.34
C GLU A 11 -1.27 -3.35 -5.62
N TYR A 12 -1.17 -4.66 -5.87
CA TYR A 12 -0.64 -5.18 -7.12
C TYR A 12 -1.63 -4.94 -8.24
N LYS A 13 -1.19 -4.31 -9.32
CA LYS A 13 -2.07 -3.97 -10.44
C LYS A 13 -1.89 -4.90 -11.64
N GLY A 14 -0.73 -5.55 -11.77
CA GLY A 14 -0.48 -6.39 -12.92
C GLY A 14 -0.64 -5.63 -14.23
N ASP A 15 -0.85 -6.38 -15.30
CA ASP A 15 -1.06 -5.79 -16.62
C ASP A 15 -2.49 -5.30 -16.81
N ASP A 16 -3.44 -5.92 -16.15
CA ASP A 16 -4.87 -5.61 -16.30
C ASP A 16 -5.35 -4.49 -15.37
N GLY A 17 -4.55 -4.13 -14.39
CA GLY A 17 -4.93 -3.11 -13.42
C GLY A 17 -5.94 -3.54 -12.38
N ILE A 18 -6.40 -4.78 -12.42
CA ILE A 18 -7.38 -5.34 -11.49
C ILE A 18 -6.91 -6.72 -11.08
N VAL A 19 -6.07 -6.81 -10.07
CA VAL A 19 -5.48 -8.09 -9.67
C VAL A 19 -5.28 -8.17 -8.17
N GLY A 20 -5.87 -9.19 -7.58
CA GLY A 20 -5.53 -9.62 -6.24
C GLY A 20 -5.93 -8.69 -5.11
N ASN A 21 -5.45 -9.04 -3.94
CA ASN A 21 -5.74 -8.32 -2.71
C ASN A 21 -4.75 -7.20 -2.47
N ALA A 22 -5.22 -6.15 -1.79
CA ALA A 22 -4.33 -5.08 -1.35
C ALA A 22 -3.74 -5.40 0.02
N ARG A 23 -2.71 -4.67 0.38
CA ARG A 23 -2.07 -4.83 1.70
C ARG A 23 -1.85 -3.46 2.32
N ILE A 24 -1.89 -3.44 3.65
CA ILE A 24 -1.44 -2.29 4.45
C ILE A 24 -0.17 -2.76 5.15
N GLY A 25 0.94 -2.11 4.88
CA GLY A 25 2.21 -2.53 5.44
C GLY A 25 3.18 -1.39 5.63
N ARG A 26 4.24 -1.66 6.37
CA ARG A 26 5.28 -0.67 6.64
C ARG A 26 6.33 -0.73 5.54
N VAL A 27 6.47 0.34 4.80
CA VAL A 27 7.47 0.45 3.73
C VAL A 27 8.63 1.32 4.21
N LYS A 28 9.80 1.09 3.59
CA LYS A 28 11.00 1.87 3.86
C LYS A 28 11.37 2.65 2.61
N PHE A 29 11.69 3.92 2.79
CA PHE A 29 12.10 4.77 1.66
C PHE A 29 13.62 4.79 1.58
N SER A 30 14.15 4.86 0.35
CA SER A 30 15.57 5.10 0.14
C SER A 30 15.93 6.52 0.60
N LYS A 31 17.23 6.83 0.69
CA LYS A 31 17.67 8.16 1.14
C LYS A 31 17.10 9.28 0.27
N SER A 32 17.02 9.05 -1.04
CA SER A 32 16.48 10.04 -1.97
C SER A 32 14.96 10.08 -1.98
N GLY A 33 14.30 9.06 -1.41
CA GLY A 33 12.86 8.93 -1.46
C GLY A 33 12.34 8.41 -2.79
N LYS A 34 13.20 8.06 -3.72
CA LYS A 34 12.78 7.61 -5.06
C LYS A 34 12.40 6.15 -5.10
N SER A 35 12.90 5.36 -4.15
CA SER A 35 12.62 3.93 -4.09
C SER A 35 11.94 3.57 -2.80
N ILE A 36 11.09 2.56 -2.86
CA ILE A 36 10.39 2.01 -1.69
C ILE A 36 10.76 0.54 -1.58
N HIS A 37 11.03 0.09 -0.36
CA HIS A 37 11.32 -1.32 -0.07
C HIS A 37 10.21 -1.89 0.79
N TYR A 38 9.65 -3.00 0.36
CA TYR A 38 8.58 -3.67 1.09
C TYR A 38 8.60 -5.17 0.78
N ASN A 39 8.60 -5.99 1.82
CA ASN A 39 8.49 -7.45 1.72
C ASN A 39 9.51 -8.06 0.76
N GLY A 40 10.76 -7.58 0.82
CA GLY A 40 11.84 -8.07 -0.04
C GLY A 40 11.83 -7.55 -1.45
N GLN A 41 10.90 -6.68 -1.78
CA GLN A 41 10.79 -6.09 -3.11
C GLN A 41 11.24 -4.63 -3.09
N THR A 42 11.70 -4.13 -4.24
CA THR A 42 12.07 -2.73 -4.41
C THR A 42 11.21 -2.14 -5.51
N PHE A 43 10.61 -1.00 -5.22
CA PHE A 43 9.71 -0.31 -6.15
C PHE A 43 10.24 1.08 -6.46
N GLU A 44 10.11 1.48 -7.73
CA GLU A 44 10.45 2.84 -8.17
C GLU A 44 9.24 3.48 -8.84
N THR A 45 9.24 4.81 -8.90
CA THR A 45 8.11 5.55 -9.44
C THR A 45 8.00 5.36 -10.94
N LEU A 46 6.76 5.21 -11.41
CA LEU A 46 6.46 5.27 -12.84
C LEU A 46 6.42 6.74 -13.26
N SER A 47 7.17 7.09 -14.31
CA SER A 47 7.20 8.47 -14.79
C SER A 47 6.03 8.72 -15.73
N GLY A 48 5.01 9.35 -15.20
CA GLY A 48 3.97 10.00 -15.97
C GLY A 48 3.03 9.16 -16.79
N GLN A 49 2.98 7.86 -16.60
CA GLN A 49 2.28 7.00 -17.53
C GLN A 49 1.07 6.27 -17.00
N GLY A 50 0.77 6.26 -15.76
CA GLY A 50 -0.33 5.45 -15.32
C GLY A 50 -1.18 6.10 -14.26
N PHE A 51 -2.47 6.10 -14.45
CA PHE A 51 -3.39 6.59 -13.42
C PHE A 51 -3.86 5.46 -12.50
N LYS A 52 -3.66 4.20 -12.88
CA LYS A 52 -4.02 3.05 -12.06
C LYS A 52 -2.84 2.49 -11.26
N SER A 53 -1.62 2.83 -11.66
CA SER A 53 -0.43 2.41 -10.96
C SER A 53 0.56 3.57 -10.92
N ASN A 54 1.36 3.64 -9.84
CA ASN A 54 2.31 4.72 -9.66
C ASN A 54 3.72 4.21 -9.36
N TYR A 55 3.88 2.91 -9.20
CA TYR A 55 5.17 2.27 -8.94
C TYR A 55 5.31 1.00 -9.74
N PHE A 56 6.54 0.55 -9.92
CA PHE A 56 6.81 -0.74 -10.53
C PHE A 56 7.90 -1.46 -9.76
N ASP A 57 7.81 -2.80 -9.75
CA ASP A 57 8.84 -3.65 -9.15
C ASP A 57 10.07 -3.63 -10.04
N THR A 58 11.23 -3.29 -9.49
CA THR A 58 12.46 -3.13 -10.28
C THR A 58 12.99 -4.45 -10.84
N GLU A 59 12.60 -5.58 -10.27
CA GLU A 59 13.05 -6.89 -10.74
C GLU A 59 12.11 -7.52 -11.76
N THR A 60 10.80 -7.36 -11.57
CA THR A 60 9.81 -8.02 -12.42
C THR A 60 9.17 -7.08 -13.43
N GLY A 61 9.22 -5.77 -13.18
CA GLY A 61 8.54 -4.78 -14.00
C GLY A 61 7.04 -4.69 -13.75
N GLU A 62 6.53 -5.45 -12.81
CA GLU A 62 5.10 -5.44 -12.51
C GLU A 62 4.67 -4.14 -11.86
N HIS A 63 3.47 -3.71 -12.18
CA HIS A 63 2.94 -2.42 -11.73
C HIS A 63 2.20 -2.55 -10.40
N TYR A 64 2.35 -1.52 -9.56
CA TYR A 64 1.72 -1.44 -8.25
C TYR A 64 1.16 -0.04 -8.03
N TRP A 65 0.14 0.03 -7.20
CA TRP A 65 -0.33 1.29 -6.63
C TRP A 65 0.09 1.32 -5.17
N ILE A 66 0.88 2.31 -4.79
CA ILE A 66 1.34 2.49 -3.41
C ILE A 66 1.07 3.93 -3.01
N SER A 67 0.30 4.12 -1.94
CA SER A 67 -0.08 5.45 -1.49
C SER A 67 -0.20 5.49 0.03
N GLY A 68 -0.22 6.68 0.60
CA GLY A 68 -0.52 6.85 2.01
C GLY A 68 -1.94 6.41 2.29
N CYS A 69 -2.16 5.79 3.46
CA CYS A 69 -3.47 5.30 3.83
C CYS A 69 -4.42 6.46 4.13
N ARG A 70 -5.65 6.34 3.66
CA ARG A 70 -6.69 7.34 3.92
C ARG A 70 -7.34 7.07 5.27
N LYS A 71 -7.81 8.13 5.91
CA LYS A 71 -8.48 8.04 7.21
C LYS A 71 -9.81 7.29 7.10
N ASP A 72 -10.46 7.36 5.95
CA ASP A 72 -11.75 6.71 5.72
C ASP A 72 -11.62 5.28 5.19
N GLY A 73 -10.39 4.81 4.93
CA GLY A 73 -10.16 3.47 4.41
C GLY A 73 -10.51 3.28 2.95
N MET A 74 -10.78 4.35 2.22
CA MET A 74 -11.23 4.29 0.82
C MET A 74 -10.04 4.40 -0.13
N ASP A 75 -9.02 3.59 0.08
CA ASP A 75 -7.79 3.65 -0.72
C ASP A 75 -7.94 2.98 -2.09
N ALA A 76 -8.80 1.96 -2.18
CA ALA A 76 -8.94 1.17 -3.40
C ALA A 76 -9.81 1.87 -4.42
N LEU A 77 -9.50 1.67 -5.71
CA LEU A 77 -10.37 2.14 -6.80
C LEU A 77 -11.60 1.25 -6.93
N TYR A 78 -11.41 -0.05 -6.80
CA TYR A 78 -12.48 -1.05 -6.85
C TYR A 78 -12.51 -1.80 -5.54
N SER A 79 -13.66 -2.37 -5.18
CA SER A 79 -13.75 -3.12 -3.93
C SER A 79 -12.77 -4.29 -3.95
N THR A 80 -12.07 -4.49 -2.85
CA THR A 80 -11.06 -5.53 -2.72
C THR A 80 -10.86 -5.88 -1.25
N ASP A 81 -10.31 -7.05 -1.01
CA ASP A 81 -9.90 -7.42 0.34
C ASP A 81 -8.56 -6.80 0.65
N VAL A 82 -8.43 -6.24 1.85
CA VAL A 82 -7.21 -5.58 2.29
C VAL A 82 -6.66 -6.34 3.49
N ILE A 83 -5.41 -6.77 3.38
CA ILE A 83 -4.72 -7.47 4.45
C ILE A 83 -3.78 -6.50 5.15
N VAL A 84 -3.91 -6.41 6.48
CA VAL A 84 -3.06 -5.51 7.27
C VAL A 84 -1.94 -6.34 7.89
N ASP A 85 -0.69 -5.96 7.62
CA ASP A 85 0.46 -6.67 8.16
C ASP A 85 0.52 -6.53 9.69
N ASN A 86 1.04 -7.56 10.36
CA ASN A 86 1.06 -7.59 11.82
C ASN A 86 1.79 -6.39 12.44
N ASP A 87 2.88 -5.95 11.83
CA ASP A 87 3.64 -4.82 12.35
C ASP A 87 3.01 -3.46 12.06
N ALA A 88 1.94 -3.44 11.27
CA ALA A 88 1.23 -2.21 10.93
C ALA A 88 -0.15 -2.12 11.59
N LEU A 89 -0.61 -3.18 12.24
CA LEU A 89 -1.96 -3.24 12.78
C LEU A 89 -2.29 -2.09 13.73
N GLU A 90 -1.45 -1.89 14.73
CA GLU A 90 -1.72 -0.86 15.75
C GLU A 90 -1.68 0.53 15.15
N GLU A 91 -0.65 0.82 14.38
CA GLU A 91 -0.52 2.15 13.76
C GLU A 91 -1.67 2.42 12.80
N TYR A 92 -2.04 1.45 11.98
CA TYR A 92 -3.11 1.64 11.00
C TYR A 92 -4.45 1.92 11.69
N TRP A 93 -4.85 1.06 12.63
CA TRP A 93 -6.17 1.21 13.25
C TRP A 93 -6.23 2.35 14.26
N CYS A 94 -5.18 2.54 15.06
CA CYS A 94 -5.19 3.55 16.12
C CYS A 94 -4.81 4.93 15.62
N GLU A 95 -3.79 5.03 14.77
CA GLU A 95 -3.25 6.33 14.35
C GLU A 95 -3.88 6.83 13.06
N ILE A 96 -4.08 5.96 12.09
CA ILE A 96 -4.57 6.36 10.76
C ILE A 96 -6.09 6.38 10.72
N ARG A 97 -6.72 5.25 11.05
CA ARG A 97 -8.17 5.10 10.98
C ARG A 97 -8.88 5.64 12.23
N LYS A 98 -8.15 5.84 13.32
CA LYS A 98 -8.72 6.30 14.60
C LYS A 98 -9.80 5.36 15.12
N LYS A 99 -9.60 4.06 14.92
CA LYS A 99 -10.53 3.02 15.36
C LYS A 99 -9.79 1.94 16.15
N PRO A 100 -9.30 2.28 17.37
CA PRO A 100 -8.49 1.33 18.14
C PRO A 100 -9.22 0.04 18.48
N GLU A 101 -10.55 0.06 18.50
CA GLU A 101 -11.36 -1.14 18.72
C GLU A 101 -11.12 -2.19 17.62
N ASN A 102 -10.62 -1.79 16.45
CA ASN A 102 -10.40 -2.69 15.32
C ASN A 102 -8.96 -3.21 15.22
N LYS A 103 -8.09 -2.90 16.17
CA LYS A 103 -6.66 -3.20 16.04
C LYS A 103 -6.30 -4.68 15.88
N GLY A 104 -7.23 -5.58 16.15
CA GLY A 104 -7.04 -7.01 15.91
C GLY A 104 -7.51 -7.50 14.56
N ILE A 105 -8.07 -6.62 13.74
CA ILE A 105 -8.61 -7.00 12.41
C ILE A 105 -7.48 -7.00 11.41
N LYS A 106 -7.11 -8.20 10.93
CA LYS A 106 -6.01 -8.38 10.00
C LYS A 106 -6.43 -8.34 8.54
N GLN A 107 -7.72 -8.42 8.27
CA GLN A 107 -8.25 -8.38 6.91
C GLN A 107 -9.63 -7.76 6.92
N PHE A 108 -9.88 -6.90 5.96
CA PHE A 108 -11.20 -6.28 5.81
C PHE A 108 -11.49 -6.05 4.34
N LYS A 109 -12.76 -5.89 4.01
CA LYS A 109 -13.17 -5.58 2.64
C LYS A 109 -13.28 -4.08 2.50
N ALA A 110 -12.52 -3.51 1.58
CA ALA A 110 -12.59 -2.09 1.26
C ALA A 110 -13.57 -1.89 0.14
N ASN A 111 -14.46 -0.91 0.30
CA ASN A 111 -15.34 -0.49 -0.78
C ASN A 111 -14.54 0.41 -1.70
N GLY A 112 -14.59 0.12 -2.99
CA GLY A 112 -13.90 0.94 -3.97
C GLY A 112 -14.58 2.28 -4.17
N LYS A 113 -13.87 3.18 -4.84
CA LYS A 113 -14.41 4.50 -5.21
C LYS A 113 -15.45 4.39 -6.31
N TYR A 114 -15.45 3.28 -7.01
CA TYR A 114 -16.38 3.01 -8.12
C TYR A 114 -17.19 1.76 -7.87
#